data_1fb9d5586ff585bf872d988705b56508
#
_entry.id   1fb9d5586ff585bf872d988705b56508
#
_cell.length_a   1.000
_cell.length_b   1.000
_cell.length_c   1.000
_cell.angle_alpha   90.00
_cell.angle_beta   90.00
_cell.angle_gamma   90.00
#
_symmetry.space_group_name_H-M   'P 1'
#
loop_
_entity.id
_entity.type
_entity.pdbx_description
1 polymer ?
#
loop_
_entity_poly.entity_id
_entity_poly.type
_entity_poly.pdbx_seq_one_letter_code
_entity_poly.pdbx_strand_id
1 'polypeptide(L)'
;VKSSKDQPPEMPCGFDESAISTPERKALLVVNRRSRRGADVAAAATDLLGRAGIQVLNEACEDAAALPALICRMAPGIDRVVIGGGDGTLNAAIPGLLASKLPLGILPLGTANDLARTLGIPLDLEAAAQVIAAEKVWHVDVGQVNGHPFFNVASIGLGVDLTRALTRDAKRRWGRLGYLIAALRVVRRLRPFSAEIVRGGTVHKTRTVHIAVGNGRHYGGGMMIAENARIDDGRLHLYSLEIASAWKLLRLLPALRSGKYQNWTEMGSPHDLLKIAR
;
A
#
# COMPACT_ATOMS: atom_id res chain seq x y z
N VAL A 1 -70.41 13.86 -29.34
CA VAL A 1 -69.30 14.24 -30.18
C VAL A 1 -68.07 13.57 -29.60
N LYS A 2 -67.64 12.43 -30.23
CA LYS A 2 -66.40 11.73 -29.95
C LYS A 2 -65.31 12.47 -30.69
N SER A 3 -64.26 12.93 -29.98
CA SER A 3 -63.06 13.40 -30.59
C SER A 3 -62.00 12.23 -30.52
N SER A 4 -61.69 11.80 -31.72
CA SER A 4 -60.51 10.90 -31.97
C SER A 4 -59.24 11.72 -31.94
N LYS A 5 -58.17 11.05 -31.61
CA LYS A 5 -56.73 11.39 -31.77
C LYS A 5 -56.02 11.69 -30.47
N ASP A 6 -55.35 10.65 -30.03
CA ASP A 6 -54.00 10.76 -29.53
C ASP A 6 -53.38 9.35 -29.64
N GLN A 7 -52.88 9.05 -30.83
CA GLN A 7 -51.86 8.05 -31.03
C GLN A 7 -50.53 8.72 -30.71
N PRO A 8 -49.70 8.10 -29.85
CA PRO A 8 -48.34 8.58 -29.68
C PRO A 8 -47.53 8.40 -30.98
N PRO A 9 -46.60 9.28 -31.29
CA PRO A 9 -45.79 9.18 -32.49
C PRO A 9 -44.98 7.89 -32.50
N GLU A 10 -45.08 7.17 -33.61
CA GLU A 10 -44.19 6.04 -33.90
C GLU A 10 -42.75 6.50 -33.84
N MET A 11 -41.95 5.90 -32.93
CA MET A 11 -40.52 6.09 -32.90
C MET A 11 -39.90 5.40 -34.12
N PRO A 12 -39.02 6.08 -34.85
CA PRO A 12 -38.33 5.47 -36.00
C PRO A 12 -37.45 4.30 -35.55
N CYS A 13 -37.60 3.24 -36.30
CA CYS A 13 -36.90 1.97 -36.22
C CYS A 13 -35.40 2.06 -35.84
N GLY A 14 -34.98 1.10 -35.05
CA GLY A 14 -33.64 0.53 -35.11
C GLY A 14 -32.63 1.13 -34.14
N PHE A 15 -32.90 1.06 -32.86
CA PHE A 15 -31.80 0.90 -31.94
C PHE A 15 -31.41 -0.59 -31.96
N ASP A 16 -30.33 -0.88 -32.64
CA ASP A 16 -29.69 -2.18 -32.60
C ASP A 16 -29.05 -2.34 -31.20
N GLU A 17 -29.72 -3.03 -30.30
CA GLU A 17 -29.24 -3.37 -28.97
C GLU A 17 -27.99 -4.27 -29.00
N SER A 18 -27.57 -4.76 -30.14
CA SER A 18 -26.37 -5.59 -30.32
C SER A 18 -25.06 -4.79 -30.41
N ALA A 19 -25.10 -3.46 -30.43
CA ALA A 19 -23.93 -2.59 -30.58
C ALA A 19 -23.50 -1.85 -29.29
N ILE A 20 -24.02 -2.20 -28.12
CA ILE A 20 -23.41 -1.80 -26.86
C ILE A 20 -22.25 -2.78 -26.62
N SER A 21 -21.14 -2.58 -27.32
CA SER A 21 -19.88 -3.22 -26.96
C SER A 21 -19.54 -2.72 -25.55
N THR A 22 -19.64 -3.60 -24.58
CA THR A 22 -19.09 -3.36 -23.25
C THR A 22 -17.65 -2.85 -23.45
N PRO A 23 -17.26 -1.70 -22.90
CA PRO A 23 -15.91 -1.21 -23.12
C PRO A 23 -14.92 -2.31 -22.75
N GLU A 24 -14.05 -2.65 -23.70
CA GLU A 24 -13.04 -3.71 -23.50
C GLU A 24 -12.22 -3.36 -22.26
N ARG A 25 -12.36 -4.18 -21.22
CA ARG A 25 -11.61 -4.03 -19.98
C ARG A 25 -10.18 -4.48 -20.20
N LYS A 26 -9.22 -3.55 -20.17
CA LYS A 26 -7.81 -3.84 -20.45
C LYS A 26 -6.94 -3.48 -19.27
N ALA A 27 -6.24 -4.46 -18.73
CA ALA A 27 -5.34 -4.28 -17.60
C ALA A 27 -3.87 -4.48 -18.02
N LEU A 28 -3.00 -3.57 -17.57
CA LEU A 28 -1.57 -3.85 -17.52
C LEU A 28 -1.29 -4.70 -16.29
N LEU A 29 -0.85 -5.93 -16.46
CA LEU A 29 -0.38 -6.78 -15.36
C LEU A 29 1.14 -6.73 -15.27
N VAL A 30 1.64 -6.31 -14.11
CA VAL A 30 3.08 -6.37 -13.80
C VAL A 30 3.30 -7.25 -12.59
N VAL A 31 4.00 -8.36 -12.76
CA VAL A 31 4.39 -9.26 -11.67
C VAL A 31 5.90 -9.23 -11.50
N ASN A 32 6.36 -9.03 -10.26
CA ASN A 32 7.79 -9.06 -9.95
C ASN A 32 8.34 -10.49 -10.10
N ARG A 33 9.09 -10.74 -11.18
CA ARG A 33 9.64 -12.05 -11.55
C ARG A 33 10.88 -12.49 -10.77
N ARG A 34 11.41 -11.69 -9.84
CA ARG A 34 12.58 -12.09 -9.03
C ARG A 34 12.32 -13.28 -8.10
N SER A 35 11.09 -13.76 -7.96
CA SER A 35 10.78 -15.02 -7.29
C SER A 35 10.66 -16.16 -8.31
N ARG A 36 11.15 -17.36 -7.95
CA ARG A 36 11.03 -18.58 -8.78
C ARG A 36 9.58 -18.92 -9.17
N ARG A 37 8.59 -18.39 -8.44
CA ARG A 37 7.15 -18.55 -8.69
C ARG A 37 6.54 -17.38 -9.47
N GLY A 38 7.30 -16.36 -9.81
CA GLY A 38 6.74 -15.15 -10.43
C GLY A 38 6.09 -15.38 -11.78
N ALA A 39 6.64 -16.29 -12.61
CA ALA A 39 6.06 -16.62 -13.90
C ALA A 39 4.75 -17.42 -13.77
N ASP A 40 4.71 -18.41 -12.85
CA ASP A 40 3.52 -19.23 -12.59
C ASP A 40 2.38 -18.37 -12.03
N VAL A 41 2.72 -17.44 -11.15
CA VAL A 41 1.74 -16.51 -10.56
C VAL A 41 1.22 -15.53 -11.61
N ALA A 42 2.08 -15.05 -12.53
CA ALA A 42 1.64 -14.18 -13.61
C ALA A 42 0.66 -14.89 -14.55
N ALA A 43 0.94 -16.14 -14.90
CA ALA A 43 0.04 -16.96 -15.71
C ALA A 43 -1.30 -17.20 -15.01
N ALA A 44 -1.27 -17.57 -13.72
CA ALA A 44 -2.48 -17.78 -12.94
C ALA A 44 -3.31 -16.49 -12.78
N ALA A 45 -2.66 -15.35 -12.54
CA ALA A 45 -3.33 -14.07 -12.46
C ALA A 45 -3.96 -13.65 -13.79
N THR A 46 -3.27 -13.90 -14.91
CA THR A 46 -3.79 -13.65 -16.26
C THR A 46 -5.05 -14.49 -16.53
N ASP A 47 -5.03 -15.77 -16.20
CA ASP A 47 -6.19 -16.65 -16.34
C ASP A 47 -7.37 -16.21 -15.46
N LEU A 48 -7.13 -15.91 -14.19
CA LEU A 48 -8.17 -15.45 -13.25
C LEU A 48 -8.84 -14.15 -13.71
N LEU A 49 -8.05 -13.17 -14.13
CA LEU A 49 -8.56 -11.89 -14.64
C LEU A 49 -9.25 -12.06 -16.00
N GLY A 50 -8.71 -12.93 -16.87
CA GLY A 50 -9.32 -13.26 -18.15
C GLY A 50 -10.70 -13.90 -18.00
N ARG A 51 -10.87 -14.82 -17.05
CA ARG A 51 -12.19 -15.42 -16.71
C ARG A 51 -13.19 -14.38 -16.19
N ALA A 52 -12.69 -13.29 -15.61
CA ALA A 52 -13.52 -12.17 -15.19
C ALA A 52 -13.78 -11.13 -16.30
N GLY A 53 -13.41 -11.45 -17.56
CA GLY A 53 -13.64 -10.57 -18.71
C GLY A 53 -12.67 -9.40 -18.83
N ILE A 54 -11.48 -9.49 -18.21
CA ILE A 54 -10.44 -8.47 -18.29
C ILE A 54 -9.33 -8.96 -19.23
N GLN A 55 -9.11 -8.25 -20.33
CA GLN A 55 -7.97 -8.49 -21.20
C GLN A 55 -6.68 -8.07 -20.52
N VAL A 56 -5.74 -8.98 -20.38
CA VAL A 56 -4.49 -8.75 -19.63
C VAL A 56 -3.31 -8.57 -20.58
N LEU A 57 -2.66 -7.41 -20.48
CA LEU A 57 -1.37 -7.14 -21.09
C LEU A 57 -0.30 -7.41 -20.02
N ASN A 58 0.37 -8.58 -20.13
CA ASN A 58 1.35 -9.01 -19.15
C ASN A 58 2.75 -8.50 -19.55
N GLU A 59 3.26 -7.53 -18.80
CA GLU A 59 4.59 -6.96 -18.99
C GLU A 59 5.56 -7.38 -17.89
N ALA A 60 6.75 -7.78 -18.29
CA ALA A 60 7.81 -8.07 -17.34
C ALA A 60 8.49 -6.76 -16.89
N CYS A 61 8.59 -6.56 -15.60
CA CYS A 61 9.38 -5.47 -15.03
C CYS A 61 10.38 -6.05 -14.02
N GLU A 62 11.65 -6.08 -14.43
CA GLU A 62 12.73 -6.60 -13.57
C GLU A 62 13.19 -5.56 -12.56
N ASP A 63 13.12 -4.28 -12.92
CA ASP A 63 13.48 -3.16 -12.07
C ASP A 63 12.25 -2.33 -11.69
N ALA A 64 11.97 -2.28 -10.40
CA ALA A 64 10.87 -1.48 -9.86
C ALA A 64 11.00 0.02 -10.21
N ALA A 65 12.22 0.52 -10.41
CA ALA A 65 12.44 1.91 -10.81
C ALA A 65 11.91 2.22 -12.23
N ALA A 66 11.76 1.22 -13.10
CA ALA A 66 11.20 1.38 -14.43
C ALA A 66 9.65 1.39 -14.47
N LEU A 67 8.98 1.01 -13.36
CA LEU A 67 7.52 0.93 -13.30
C LEU A 67 6.79 2.23 -13.68
N PRO A 68 7.19 3.41 -13.19
CA PRO A 68 6.49 4.64 -13.56
C PRO A 68 6.48 4.90 -15.07
N ALA A 69 7.63 4.73 -15.72
CA ALA A 69 7.75 4.92 -17.18
C ALA A 69 6.95 3.88 -17.95
N LEU A 70 6.95 2.61 -17.50
CA LEU A 70 6.14 1.54 -18.09
C LEU A 70 4.65 1.86 -18.01
N ILE A 71 4.15 2.25 -16.84
CA ILE A 71 2.75 2.62 -16.62
C ILE A 71 2.35 3.77 -17.55
N CYS A 72 3.14 4.86 -17.59
CA CYS A 72 2.85 6.00 -18.45
C CYS A 72 2.84 5.64 -19.94
N ARG A 73 3.75 4.78 -20.39
CA ARG A 73 3.80 4.32 -21.77
C ARG A 73 2.58 3.50 -22.17
N MET A 74 2.10 2.64 -21.25
CA MET A 74 0.96 1.75 -21.51
C MET A 74 -0.39 2.41 -21.30
N ALA A 75 -0.44 3.52 -20.54
CA ALA A 75 -1.67 4.18 -20.13
C ALA A 75 -2.68 4.46 -21.26
N PRO A 76 -2.29 4.85 -22.50
CA PRO A 76 -3.27 5.10 -23.56
C PRO A 76 -4.07 3.88 -24.02
N GLY A 77 -3.59 2.67 -23.73
CA GLY A 77 -4.19 1.42 -24.20
C GLY A 77 -4.84 0.56 -23.12
N ILE A 78 -4.95 1.06 -21.88
CA ILE A 78 -5.44 0.30 -20.72
C ILE A 78 -6.38 1.14 -19.87
N ASP A 79 -7.22 0.50 -19.08
CA ASP A 79 -8.12 1.15 -18.12
C ASP A 79 -7.71 0.98 -16.66
N ARG A 80 -6.76 0.09 -16.40
CA ARG A 80 -6.25 -0.17 -15.05
C ARG A 80 -4.84 -0.76 -15.04
N VAL A 81 -4.17 -0.62 -13.91
CA VAL A 81 -2.87 -1.26 -13.65
C VAL A 81 -3.04 -2.30 -12.56
N VAL A 82 -2.58 -3.52 -12.78
CA VAL A 82 -2.57 -4.60 -11.79
C VAL A 82 -1.13 -4.93 -11.44
N ILE A 83 -0.79 -4.83 -10.16
CA ILE A 83 0.56 -5.10 -9.67
C ILE A 83 0.56 -6.32 -8.76
N GLY A 84 1.26 -7.35 -9.20
CA GLY A 84 1.59 -8.51 -8.39
C GLY A 84 2.93 -8.33 -7.69
N GLY A 85 2.90 -7.95 -6.41
CA GLY A 85 4.13 -7.65 -5.68
C GLY A 85 3.89 -7.37 -4.20
N GLY A 86 4.94 -6.90 -3.53
CA GLY A 86 4.88 -6.40 -2.16
C GLY A 86 4.87 -4.88 -2.10
N ASP A 87 4.85 -4.34 -0.87
CA ASP A 87 4.75 -2.90 -0.60
C ASP A 87 5.80 -2.05 -1.33
N GLY A 88 7.02 -2.57 -1.47
CA GLY A 88 8.09 -1.87 -2.22
C GLY A 88 7.79 -1.71 -3.72
N THR A 89 7.20 -2.73 -4.35
CA THR A 89 6.80 -2.68 -5.76
C THR A 89 5.63 -1.72 -5.95
N LEU A 90 4.65 -1.76 -5.03
CA LEU A 90 3.51 -0.87 -5.02
C LEU A 90 3.94 0.59 -4.86
N ASN A 91 4.84 0.88 -3.91
CA ASN A 91 5.39 2.23 -3.71
C ASN A 91 6.14 2.75 -4.96
N ALA A 92 6.91 1.89 -5.63
CA ALA A 92 7.63 2.28 -6.84
C ALA A 92 6.70 2.66 -8.00
N ALA A 93 5.49 2.12 -8.04
CA ALA A 93 4.50 2.43 -9.07
C ALA A 93 3.80 3.79 -8.88
N ILE A 94 3.81 4.36 -7.67
CA ILE A 94 3.03 5.56 -7.35
C ILE A 94 3.22 6.71 -8.34
N PRO A 95 4.44 7.10 -8.74
CA PRO A 95 4.60 8.21 -9.68
C PRO A 95 3.88 7.98 -11.01
N GLY A 96 3.94 6.75 -11.54
CA GLY A 96 3.24 6.39 -12.77
C GLY A 96 1.72 6.36 -12.62
N LEU A 97 1.22 5.88 -11.47
CA LEU A 97 -0.20 5.88 -11.15
C LEU A 97 -0.76 7.31 -10.99
N LEU A 98 -0.03 8.18 -10.32
CA LEU A 98 -0.43 9.60 -10.17
C LEU A 98 -0.44 10.33 -11.52
N ALA A 99 0.52 10.05 -12.41
CA ALA A 99 0.60 10.66 -13.74
C ALA A 99 -0.50 10.14 -14.68
N SER A 100 -0.77 8.83 -14.68
CA SER A 100 -1.75 8.19 -15.54
C SER A 100 -3.20 8.32 -15.03
N LYS A 101 -3.37 8.51 -13.72
CA LYS A 101 -4.68 8.50 -13.02
C LYS A 101 -5.45 7.18 -13.16
N LEU A 102 -4.77 6.10 -13.53
CA LEU A 102 -5.37 4.78 -13.64
C LEU A 102 -5.59 4.13 -12.27
N PRO A 103 -6.68 3.40 -12.07
CA PRO A 103 -6.90 2.63 -10.86
C PRO A 103 -5.88 1.49 -10.73
N LEU A 104 -5.49 1.22 -9.49
CA LEU A 104 -4.55 0.16 -9.12
C LEU A 104 -5.28 -1.07 -8.60
N GLY A 105 -5.10 -2.21 -9.25
CA GLY A 105 -5.40 -3.53 -8.73
C GLY A 105 -4.19 -4.11 -8.01
N ILE A 106 -4.39 -4.75 -6.86
CA ILE A 106 -3.31 -5.28 -6.04
C ILE A 106 -3.43 -6.80 -5.92
N LEU A 107 -2.36 -7.51 -6.33
CA LEU A 107 -2.17 -8.93 -6.04
C LEU A 107 -1.05 -9.04 -4.99
N PRO A 108 -1.37 -9.40 -3.73
CA PRO A 108 -0.43 -9.30 -2.61
C PRO A 108 0.55 -10.48 -2.58
N LEU A 109 1.65 -10.36 -3.31
CA LEU A 109 2.69 -11.39 -3.46
C LEU A 109 3.94 -11.14 -2.60
N GLY A 110 3.92 -10.10 -1.78
CA GLY A 110 5.02 -9.74 -0.87
C GLY A 110 5.01 -10.53 0.43
N THR A 111 5.94 -10.19 1.31
CA THR A 111 6.03 -10.81 2.65
C THR A 111 5.12 -10.11 3.66
N ALA A 112 5.07 -8.79 3.66
CA ALA A 112 4.29 -7.97 4.59
C ALA A 112 2.88 -7.68 4.06
N ASN A 113 2.79 -7.17 2.83
CA ASN A 113 1.55 -6.78 2.16
C ASN A 113 0.71 -5.83 3.02
N ASP A 114 1.37 -4.84 3.62
CA ASP A 114 0.75 -3.92 4.57
C ASP A 114 -0.31 -3.03 3.91
N LEU A 115 -0.13 -2.66 2.64
CA LEU A 115 -1.15 -1.93 1.88
C LEU A 115 -2.40 -2.78 1.64
N ALA A 116 -2.23 -4.02 1.21
CA ALA A 116 -3.35 -4.93 1.02
C ALA A 116 -4.14 -5.16 2.32
N ARG A 117 -3.42 -5.33 3.45
CA ARG A 117 -4.05 -5.43 4.78
C ARG A 117 -4.80 -4.18 5.18
N THR A 118 -4.25 -3.00 4.91
CA THR A 118 -4.88 -1.70 5.20
C THR A 118 -6.18 -1.53 4.40
N LEU A 119 -6.18 -1.98 3.15
CA LEU A 119 -7.34 -1.92 2.25
C LEU A 119 -8.31 -3.10 2.42
N GLY A 120 -8.01 -4.08 3.27
CA GLY A 120 -8.85 -5.28 3.45
C GLY A 120 -8.82 -6.23 2.24
N ILE A 121 -7.80 -6.13 1.38
CA ILE A 121 -7.65 -7.03 0.22
C ILE A 121 -7.15 -8.39 0.71
N PRO A 122 -7.83 -9.49 0.33
CA PRO A 122 -7.41 -10.85 0.67
C PRO A 122 -5.99 -11.15 0.21
N LEU A 123 -5.23 -11.93 1.00
CA LEU A 123 -3.87 -12.33 0.63
C LEU A 123 -3.81 -13.54 -0.29
N ASP A 124 -4.94 -14.19 -0.51
CA ASP A 124 -5.11 -15.25 -1.50
C ASP A 124 -5.23 -14.64 -2.91
N LEU A 125 -4.58 -15.28 -3.89
CA LEU A 125 -4.49 -14.75 -5.26
C LEU A 125 -5.86 -14.69 -5.95
N GLU A 126 -6.66 -15.74 -5.81
CA GLU A 126 -7.97 -15.84 -6.45
C GLU A 126 -8.94 -14.81 -5.85
N ALA A 127 -9.01 -14.73 -4.53
CA ALA A 127 -9.84 -13.76 -3.84
C ALA A 127 -9.40 -12.31 -4.13
N ALA A 128 -8.10 -12.04 -4.25
CA ALA A 128 -7.60 -10.71 -4.66
C ALA A 128 -7.98 -10.37 -6.11
N ALA A 129 -7.91 -11.36 -7.02
CA ALA A 129 -8.35 -11.17 -8.40
C ALA A 129 -9.86 -10.89 -8.50
N GLN A 130 -10.68 -11.51 -7.65
CA GLN A 130 -12.12 -11.23 -7.56
C GLN A 130 -12.38 -9.79 -7.08
N VAL A 131 -11.60 -9.26 -6.15
CA VAL A 131 -11.69 -7.84 -5.73
C VAL A 131 -11.43 -6.91 -6.91
N ILE A 132 -10.42 -7.21 -7.74
CA ILE A 132 -10.11 -6.42 -8.94
C ILE A 132 -11.26 -6.50 -9.96
N ALA A 133 -11.83 -7.68 -10.15
CA ALA A 133 -12.94 -7.92 -11.06
C ALA A 133 -14.25 -7.24 -10.63
N ALA A 134 -14.44 -7.02 -9.34
CA ALA A 134 -15.64 -6.35 -8.79
C ALA A 134 -15.70 -4.84 -9.09
N GLU A 135 -14.63 -4.24 -9.60
CA GLU A 135 -14.56 -2.83 -10.08
C GLU A 135 -14.92 -1.76 -9.05
N LYS A 136 -14.88 -2.07 -7.78
CA LYS A 136 -15.07 -1.07 -6.73
C LYS A 136 -13.78 -0.28 -6.54
N VAL A 137 -13.79 0.97 -6.99
CA VAL A 137 -12.65 1.88 -6.88
C VAL A 137 -12.77 2.72 -5.61
N TRP A 138 -11.70 2.76 -4.81
CA TRP A 138 -11.56 3.63 -3.65
C TRP A 138 -10.44 4.63 -3.89
N HIS A 139 -10.67 5.88 -3.47
CA HIS A 139 -9.63 6.89 -3.44
C HIS A 139 -8.84 6.76 -2.14
N VAL A 140 -7.54 6.70 -2.27
CA VAL A 140 -6.62 6.62 -1.12
C VAL A 140 -5.66 7.79 -1.15
N ASP A 141 -5.26 8.22 0.03
CA ASP A 141 -4.25 9.25 0.17
C ASP A 141 -2.86 8.69 -0.14
N VAL A 142 -1.96 9.55 -0.57
CA VAL A 142 -0.54 9.24 -0.80
C VAL A 142 0.29 10.17 0.06
N GLY A 143 1.09 9.60 0.96
CA GLY A 143 2.05 10.36 1.73
C GLY A 143 3.25 10.76 0.88
N GLN A 144 3.93 11.85 1.25
CA GLN A 144 5.14 12.30 0.58
C GLN A 144 6.24 12.67 1.59
N VAL A 145 7.46 12.23 1.33
CA VAL A 145 8.64 12.60 2.10
C VAL A 145 9.77 13.00 1.15
N ASN A 146 10.26 14.24 1.26
CA ASN A 146 11.31 14.80 0.39
C ASN A 146 11.04 14.59 -1.11
N GLY A 147 9.80 14.77 -1.54
CA GLY A 147 9.38 14.56 -2.93
C GLY A 147 9.10 13.10 -3.32
N HIS A 148 9.40 12.12 -2.45
CA HIS A 148 9.14 10.70 -2.70
C HIS A 148 7.79 10.28 -2.13
N PRO A 149 6.85 9.80 -2.95
CA PRO A 149 5.55 9.36 -2.47
C PRO A 149 5.62 7.98 -1.80
N PHE A 150 4.69 7.73 -0.87
CA PHE A 150 4.54 6.44 -0.20
C PHE A 150 3.08 6.15 0.17
N PHE A 151 2.69 4.86 0.17
CA PHE A 151 1.36 4.42 0.57
C PHE A 151 1.23 4.21 2.08
N ASN A 152 2.16 3.50 2.70
CA ASN A 152 1.98 3.03 4.07
C ASN A 152 2.68 3.91 5.10
N VAL A 153 4.03 3.92 5.11
CA VAL A 153 4.82 4.54 6.16
C VAL A 153 6.16 5.06 5.64
N ALA A 154 6.55 6.23 6.12
CA ALA A 154 7.92 6.70 6.12
C ALA A 154 8.48 6.64 7.54
N SER A 155 9.69 6.11 7.73
CA SER A 155 10.26 5.99 9.07
C SER A 155 11.76 6.29 9.11
N ILE A 156 12.20 6.79 10.26
CA ILE A 156 13.61 7.12 10.55
C ILE A 156 14.01 6.42 11.86
N GLY A 157 15.23 5.90 11.93
CA GLY A 157 15.79 5.32 13.14
C GLY A 157 15.64 3.80 13.21
N LEU A 158 15.23 3.29 14.36
CA LEU A 158 15.22 1.86 14.70
C LEU A 158 14.60 0.94 13.63
N GLY A 159 13.52 1.35 13.01
CA GLY A 159 12.82 0.53 12.01
C GLY A 159 13.70 0.21 10.80
N VAL A 160 14.48 1.17 10.34
CA VAL A 160 15.41 1.01 9.21
C VAL A 160 16.54 0.06 9.59
N ASP A 161 17.14 0.22 10.78
CA ASP A 161 18.23 -0.62 11.25
C ASP A 161 17.77 -2.05 11.53
N LEU A 162 16.57 -2.21 12.08
CA LEU A 162 15.96 -3.51 12.33
C LEU A 162 15.67 -4.24 11.01
N THR A 163 15.12 -3.57 10.02
CA THR A 163 14.84 -4.14 8.70
C THR A 163 16.13 -4.57 8.00
N ARG A 164 17.20 -3.76 8.07
CA ARG A 164 18.50 -4.10 7.52
C ARG A 164 19.17 -5.28 8.24
N ALA A 165 19.04 -5.36 9.58
CA ALA A 165 19.61 -6.43 10.37
C ALA A 165 18.88 -7.78 10.22
N LEU A 166 17.60 -7.74 9.86
CA LEU A 166 16.72 -8.90 9.67
C LEU A 166 16.71 -9.41 8.22
N THR A 167 17.79 -9.20 7.46
CA THR A 167 17.91 -9.73 6.11
C THR A 167 17.63 -11.24 6.07
N ARG A 168 17.15 -11.74 4.93
CA ARG A 168 16.72 -13.14 4.74
C ARG A 168 17.74 -14.19 5.21
N ASP A 169 19.03 -13.87 5.20
CA ASP A 169 20.12 -14.77 5.59
C ASP A 169 20.20 -15.02 7.09
N ALA A 170 19.89 -14.04 7.93
CA ALA A 170 19.84 -14.20 9.38
C ALA A 170 18.70 -15.13 9.81
N LYS A 171 17.54 -15.01 9.17
CA LYS A 171 16.35 -15.86 9.43
C LYS A 171 16.60 -17.33 9.05
N ARG A 172 17.37 -17.58 7.99
CA ARG A 172 17.62 -18.92 7.46
C ARG A 172 18.65 -19.71 8.27
N ARG A 173 19.61 -19.03 8.91
CA ARG A 173 20.76 -19.67 9.56
C ARG A 173 20.57 -19.94 11.05
N TRP A 174 19.77 -19.16 11.78
CA TRP A 174 19.69 -19.18 13.24
C TRP A 174 18.27 -19.22 13.81
N GLY A 175 17.22 -19.32 12.98
CA GLY A 175 15.84 -19.44 13.42
C GLY A 175 15.42 -18.33 14.41
N ARG A 176 14.62 -18.71 15.43
CA ARG A 176 14.11 -17.78 16.47
C ARG A 176 15.22 -17.13 17.32
N LEU A 177 16.32 -17.83 17.58
CA LEU A 177 17.47 -17.33 18.35
C LEU A 177 18.24 -16.27 17.57
N GLY A 178 18.42 -16.44 16.25
CA GLY A 178 19.07 -15.43 15.42
C GLY A 178 18.30 -14.11 15.38
N TYR A 179 16.96 -14.18 15.40
CA TYR A 179 16.11 -13.01 15.50
C TYR A 179 16.31 -12.26 16.82
N LEU A 180 16.36 -12.98 17.94
CA LEU A 180 16.61 -12.40 19.26
C LEU A 180 17.99 -11.75 19.35
N ILE A 181 19.04 -12.41 18.84
CA ILE A 181 20.40 -11.87 18.83
C ILE A 181 20.48 -10.62 17.93
N ALA A 182 19.87 -10.65 16.74
CA ALA A 182 19.83 -9.49 15.85
C ALA A 182 19.07 -8.31 16.49
N ALA A 183 17.92 -8.56 17.08
CA ALA A 183 17.15 -7.56 17.81
C ALA A 183 17.96 -6.96 18.99
N LEU A 184 18.62 -7.81 19.79
CA LEU A 184 19.46 -7.37 20.90
C LEU A 184 20.64 -6.52 20.42
N ARG A 185 21.24 -6.88 19.27
CA ARG A 185 22.35 -6.14 18.66
C ARG A 185 21.93 -4.78 18.14
N VAL A 186 20.77 -4.70 17.51
CA VAL A 186 20.17 -3.44 17.05
C VAL A 186 19.84 -2.54 18.25
N VAL A 187 19.23 -3.10 19.27
CA VAL A 187 18.85 -2.37 20.50
C VAL A 187 20.09 -1.82 21.23
N ARG A 188 21.21 -2.57 21.26
CA ARG A 188 22.48 -2.11 21.84
C ARG A 188 23.12 -0.96 21.05
N ARG A 189 22.76 -0.79 19.79
CA ARG A 189 23.26 0.26 18.91
C ARG A 189 22.31 1.45 18.79
N LEU A 190 21.22 1.47 19.56
CA LEU A 190 20.28 2.59 19.56
C LEU A 190 21.00 3.89 19.87
N ARG A 191 20.96 4.81 18.91
CA ARG A 191 21.45 6.17 19.07
C ARG A 191 20.25 7.11 18.99
N PRO A 192 19.84 7.70 20.12
CA PRO A 192 18.79 8.71 20.09
C PRO A 192 19.26 9.91 19.26
N PHE A 193 18.36 10.41 18.43
CA PHE A 193 18.54 11.64 17.65
C PHE A 193 17.51 12.68 18.05
N SER A 194 17.82 13.95 17.84
CA SER A 194 16.89 15.05 18.04
C SER A 194 16.08 15.27 16.78
N ALA A 195 14.77 15.47 16.96
CA ALA A 195 13.84 15.77 15.86
C ALA A 195 12.96 16.96 16.25
N GLU A 196 12.59 17.73 15.25
CA GLU A 196 11.59 18.78 15.35
C GLU A 196 10.36 18.36 14.57
N ILE A 197 9.23 18.31 15.26
CA ILE A 197 7.94 17.96 14.67
C ILE A 197 7.13 19.25 14.62
N VAL A 198 6.82 19.73 13.42
CA VAL A 198 6.04 20.95 13.21
C VAL A 198 4.59 20.56 12.93
N ARG A 199 3.66 21.06 13.76
CA ARG A 199 2.25 20.79 13.63
C ARG A 199 1.45 22.07 13.84
N GLY A 200 0.62 22.46 12.86
CA GLY A 200 -0.23 23.65 12.99
C GLY A 200 0.51 24.92 13.40
N GLY A 201 1.78 25.08 13.02
CA GLY A 201 2.63 26.20 13.42
C GLY A 201 3.35 26.01 14.78
N THR A 202 3.04 24.94 15.53
CA THR A 202 3.72 24.62 16.79
C THR A 202 4.88 23.67 16.56
N VAL A 203 6.05 23.98 17.11
CA VAL A 203 7.26 23.14 17.02
C VAL A 203 7.41 22.32 18.29
N HIS A 204 7.41 20.99 18.15
CA HIS A 204 7.70 20.06 19.22
C HIS A 204 9.09 19.47 19.04
N LYS A 205 10.00 19.74 19.97
CA LYS A 205 11.34 19.16 19.99
C LYS A 205 11.32 17.88 20.80
N THR A 206 11.79 16.79 20.22
CA THR A 206 11.87 15.50 20.89
C THR A 206 13.21 14.83 20.67
N ARG A 207 13.62 13.97 21.62
CA ARG A 207 14.78 13.09 21.49
C ARG A 207 14.30 11.65 21.42
N THR A 208 14.41 11.07 20.26
CA THR A 208 13.79 9.79 19.93
C THR A 208 14.78 8.81 19.32
N VAL A 209 14.47 7.52 19.35
CA VAL A 209 15.20 6.47 18.65
C VAL A 209 14.50 6.02 17.36
N HIS A 210 13.24 6.42 17.19
CA HIS A 210 12.45 6.06 16.02
C HIS A 210 11.27 7.00 15.85
N ILE A 211 11.09 7.47 14.64
CA ILE A 211 9.89 8.18 14.20
C ILE A 211 9.28 7.42 13.03
N ALA A 212 8.00 7.18 13.07
CA ALA A 212 7.24 6.68 11.94
C ALA A 212 6.06 7.61 11.64
N VAL A 213 5.89 7.89 10.36
CA VAL A 213 4.80 8.70 9.82
C VAL A 213 4.03 7.82 8.86
N GLY A 214 2.81 7.47 9.21
CA GLY A 214 1.97 6.58 8.44
C GLY A 214 0.82 7.28 7.77
N ASN A 215 0.57 6.88 6.55
CA ASN A 215 -0.60 7.23 5.77
C ASN A 215 -1.70 6.16 5.96
N GLY A 216 -1.31 4.89 6.04
CA GLY A 216 -2.21 3.77 6.28
C GLY A 216 -2.11 3.23 7.71
N ARG A 217 -2.96 2.24 7.99
CA ARG A 217 -3.07 1.61 9.31
C ARG A 217 -1.92 0.65 9.63
N HIS A 218 -1.50 -0.15 8.64
CA HIS A 218 -0.53 -1.22 8.81
C HIS A 218 0.83 -0.85 8.25
N TYR A 219 1.88 -1.31 8.94
CA TYR A 219 3.27 -1.18 8.50
C TYR A 219 4.15 -2.30 9.08
N GLY A 220 5.32 -2.50 8.49
CA GLY A 220 6.36 -3.38 9.03
C GLY A 220 5.95 -4.84 9.22
N GLY A 221 5.00 -5.35 8.44
CA GLY A 221 4.53 -6.73 8.50
C GLY A 221 3.36 -6.95 9.47
N GLY A 222 2.46 -6.01 9.56
CA GLY A 222 1.21 -6.10 10.34
C GLY A 222 1.24 -5.40 11.69
N MET A 223 2.24 -4.55 11.95
CA MET A 223 2.17 -3.59 13.04
C MET A 223 1.17 -2.48 12.68
N MET A 224 0.57 -1.85 13.68
CA MET A 224 -0.38 -0.75 13.47
C MET A 224 0.20 0.57 13.97
N ILE A 225 0.05 1.63 13.17
CA ILE A 225 0.46 3.00 13.54
C ILE A 225 -0.50 3.59 14.55
N ALA A 226 -1.79 3.45 14.29
CA ALA A 226 -2.86 3.85 15.20
C ALA A 226 -4.09 2.98 14.92
N GLU A 227 -4.89 2.73 15.95
CA GLU A 227 -6.08 1.87 15.84
C GLU A 227 -7.14 2.48 14.90
N ASN A 228 -7.25 3.79 14.90
CA ASN A 228 -8.20 4.58 14.11
C ASN A 228 -7.62 5.18 12.83
N ALA A 229 -6.38 4.84 12.44
CA ALA A 229 -5.79 5.34 11.22
C ALA A 229 -6.56 4.85 9.99
N ARG A 230 -6.84 5.77 9.07
CA ARG A 230 -7.47 5.52 7.78
C ARG A 230 -6.56 6.02 6.67
N ILE A 231 -6.60 5.36 5.52
CA ILE A 231 -5.77 5.71 4.36
C ILE A 231 -6.47 6.72 3.43
N ASP A 232 -7.67 7.17 3.78
CA ASP A 232 -8.58 8.00 2.98
C ASP A 232 -9.10 9.23 3.76
N ASP A 233 -8.39 9.68 4.82
CA ASP A 233 -8.85 10.76 5.68
C ASP A 233 -8.06 12.08 5.52
N GLY A 234 -7.13 12.13 4.58
CA GLY A 234 -6.27 13.30 4.33
C GLY A 234 -5.28 13.58 5.45
N ARG A 235 -4.93 12.56 6.25
CA ARG A 235 -4.13 12.71 7.46
C ARG A 235 -2.93 11.77 7.50
N LEU A 236 -1.85 12.23 8.11
CA LEU A 236 -0.71 11.39 8.47
C LEU A 236 -0.69 11.18 9.98
N HIS A 237 -0.51 9.94 10.38
CA HIS A 237 -0.35 9.55 11.78
C HIS A 237 1.13 9.42 12.13
N LEU A 238 1.58 10.13 13.15
CA LEU A 238 2.96 10.11 13.59
C LEU A 238 3.06 9.48 14.96
N TYR A 239 4.03 8.61 15.15
CA TYR A 239 4.48 8.24 16.49
C TYR A 239 6.01 8.35 16.60
N SER A 240 6.45 8.65 17.83
CA SER A 240 7.85 8.76 18.22
C SER A 240 8.14 7.81 19.36
N LEU A 241 9.24 7.06 19.28
CA LEU A 241 9.73 6.19 20.36
C LEU A 241 10.84 6.89 21.12
N GLU A 242 10.50 7.41 22.31
CA GLU A 242 11.40 8.15 23.17
C GLU A 242 12.02 7.23 24.25
N ILE A 243 12.50 6.07 23.83
CA ILE A 243 12.94 5.01 24.73
C ILE A 243 14.45 5.06 24.94
N ALA A 244 14.88 5.17 26.20
CA ALA A 244 16.30 5.10 26.59
C ALA A 244 16.79 3.66 26.86
N SER A 245 15.93 2.64 26.90
CA SER A 245 16.28 1.30 27.36
C SER A 245 15.71 0.19 26.47
N ALA A 246 16.59 -0.79 26.18
CA ALA A 246 16.26 -2.01 25.43
C ALA A 246 15.12 -2.82 25.99
N TRP A 247 15.07 -2.94 27.33
CA TRP A 247 14.03 -3.70 28.02
C TRP A 247 12.65 -3.08 27.89
N LYS A 248 12.58 -1.75 27.85
CA LYS A 248 11.33 -1.03 27.62
C LYS A 248 10.80 -1.28 26.21
N LEU A 249 11.68 -1.31 25.20
CA LEU A 249 11.30 -1.64 23.81
C LEU A 249 10.71 -3.06 23.70
N LEU A 250 11.32 -4.06 24.35
CA LEU A 250 10.79 -5.43 24.33
C LEU A 250 9.40 -5.53 24.95
N ARG A 251 9.13 -4.77 26.01
CA ARG A 251 7.79 -4.70 26.62
C ARG A 251 6.76 -4.00 25.73
N LEU A 252 7.19 -3.09 24.86
CA LEU A 252 6.31 -2.36 23.94
C LEU A 252 5.92 -3.14 22.68
N LEU A 253 6.66 -4.20 22.32
CA LEU A 253 6.39 -4.97 21.09
C LEU A 253 4.94 -5.44 20.94
N PRO A 254 4.25 -5.95 21.98
CA PRO A 254 2.84 -6.34 21.86
C PRO A 254 1.93 -5.14 21.57
N ALA A 255 2.20 -3.99 22.20
CA ALA A 255 1.44 -2.76 22.01
C ALA A 255 1.64 -2.18 20.59
N LEU A 256 2.88 -2.20 20.07
CA LEU A 256 3.18 -1.82 18.69
C LEU A 256 2.44 -2.68 17.67
N ARG A 257 2.24 -3.97 17.99
CA ARG A 257 1.51 -4.87 17.10
C ARG A 257 -0.01 -4.62 17.11
N SER A 258 -0.56 -4.19 18.22
CA SER A 258 -2.00 -3.94 18.39
C SER A 258 -2.41 -2.50 18.12
N GLY A 259 -1.48 -1.56 18.01
CA GLY A 259 -1.77 -0.11 17.91
C GLY A 259 -2.30 0.50 19.21
N LYS A 260 -2.36 -0.27 20.30
CA LYS A 260 -2.89 0.14 21.63
C LYS A 260 -1.80 0.71 22.53
N TYR A 261 -1.19 1.80 22.14
CA TYR A 261 -0.08 2.41 22.87
C TYR A 261 -0.38 3.79 23.46
N GLN A 262 -1.62 4.26 23.35
CA GLN A 262 -2.04 5.58 23.88
C GLN A 262 -1.84 5.73 25.40
N ASN A 263 -1.69 4.63 26.13
CA ASN A 263 -1.53 4.60 27.59
C ASN A 263 -0.07 4.43 28.05
N TRP A 264 0.91 4.48 27.15
CA TRP A 264 2.31 4.28 27.50
C TRP A 264 3.06 5.62 27.49
N THR A 265 3.63 5.98 28.65
CA THR A 265 4.36 7.24 28.85
C THR A 265 5.65 7.39 28.04
N GLU A 266 6.17 6.27 27.50
CA GLU A 266 7.39 6.25 26.69
C GLU A 266 7.13 6.41 25.19
N MET A 267 5.90 6.42 24.78
CA MET A 267 5.50 6.79 23.42
C MET A 267 5.02 8.22 23.48
N GLY A 268 5.70 9.11 22.76
CA GLY A 268 5.21 10.48 22.60
C GLY A 268 3.73 10.42 22.19
N SER A 269 2.92 11.29 22.74
CA SER A 269 1.46 11.32 22.49
C SER A 269 1.19 11.16 21.01
N PRO A 270 0.20 10.33 20.60
CA PRO A 270 -0.19 10.22 19.21
C PRO A 270 -0.62 11.61 18.74
N HIS A 271 0.28 12.28 18.05
CA HIS A 271 0.02 13.60 17.52
C HIS A 271 -0.71 13.40 16.20
N ASP A 272 -2.00 13.66 16.20
CA ASP A 272 -2.77 13.79 14.99
C ASP A 272 -2.14 14.85 14.08
N LEU A 273 -1.93 14.52 12.84
CA LEU A 273 -1.98 15.41 11.70
C LEU A 273 -0.73 16.21 11.32
N LEU A 274 0.02 15.64 10.40
CA LEU A 274 0.60 16.45 9.33
C LEU A 274 -0.45 16.54 8.20
N LYS A 275 -0.97 17.74 7.91
CA LYS A 275 -1.73 17.98 6.69
C LYS A 275 -0.76 17.90 5.52
N ILE A 276 -0.96 16.95 4.62
CA ILE A 276 -0.24 16.95 3.35
C ILE A 276 -0.87 18.02 2.48
N ALA A 277 -0.04 18.93 1.96
CA ALA A 277 -0.46 19.81 0.90
C ALA A 277 -0.81 18.97 -0.34
N ARG A 278 -1.97 19.25 -0.92
CA ARG A 278 -2.43 18.71 -2.20
C ARG A 278 -1.56 19.18 -3.34
#